data_cbd984b746bae748585a487fcaf6b7a1
#
_entry.id   cbd984b746bae748585a487fcaf6b7a1
#
_cell.length_a   1.000
_cell.length_b   1.000
_cell.length_c   1.000
_cell.angle_alpha   90.00
_cell.angle_beta   90.00
_cell.angle_gamma   90.00
#
_symmetry.space_group_name_H-M   'P 1'
#
loop_
_entity.id
_entity.type
_entity.pdbx_description
1 polymer ?
#
loop_
_entity_poly.entity_id
_entity_poly.type
_entity_poly.pdbx_seq_one_letter_code
_entity_poly.pdbx_strand_id
1 'polypeptide(L)'
;IGAGSMGKVKYGHCKADGQKVAVKIVPRNTSVNALKQSRGKSKHTGQPLTEAELESAFARASTKDTSKEVRIVREGSLQMLLLHPYICRMREMITHPNHHYMVFEHINGGQMLDYIIAHGRLRERSARTFARQIGSALQYCHANNVVHRDLKIENILISKSGNIKIIDFGLSNMYTPQGHLNTFCGSLYFAAPELLNARVYTGPEVDIWSFGVVLYVLVCGKVPFDDQSMPVLHARIKRGMVEYPGWLSPDCK
;
A
#
# COMPACT_ATOMS: atom_id res chain seq x y z
N ILE A 1 0.52 -16.36 -5.15
CA ILE A 1 -0.44 -15.50 -5.83
C ILE A 1 0.04 -14.06 -6.00
N GLY A 2 1.16 -13.69 -5.39
CA GLY A 2 1.74 -12.36 -5.59
C GLY A 2 3.03 -12.15 -4.81
N ALA A 3 3.75 -11.09 -5.17
CA ALA A 3 4.85 -10.55 -4.39
C ALA A 3 4.46 -9.14 -3.96
N GLY A 4 4.37 -8.90 -2.66
CA GLY A 4 4.17 -7.56 -2.09
C GLY A 4 5.52 -6.87 -1.85
N SER A 5 5.49 -5.57 -1.59
CA SER A 5 6.68 -4.75 -1.31
C SER A 5 7.55 -5.28 -0.17
N MET A 6 6.97 -6.01 0.78
CA MET A 6 7.68 -6.52 1.97
C MET A 6 7.80 -8.04 2.02
N GLY A 7 7.20 -8.81 1.09
CA GLY A 7 7.21 -10.27 1.16
C GLY A 7 6.44 -10.97 0.05
N LYS A 8 6.31 -12.27 0.17
CA LYS A 8 5.58 -13.12 -0.79
C LYS A 8 4.18 -13.40 -0.27
N VAL A 9 3.19 -13.43 -1.15
CA VAL A 9 1.82 -13.83 -0.83
C VAL A 9 1.55 -15.21 -1.40
N LYS A 10 1.17 -16.14 -0.53
CA LYS A 10 0.82 -17.52 -0.91
C LYS A 10 -0.65 -17.79 -0.67
N TYR A 11 -1.21 -18.66 -1.49
CA TYR A 11 -2.53 -19.23 -1.30
C TYR A 11 -2.48 -20.37 -0.29
N GLY A 12 -3.49 -20.52 0.54
CA GLY A 12 -3.63 -21.59 1.52
C GLY A 12 -5.09 -21.93 1.81
N HIS A 13 -5.25 -22.99 2.61
CA HIS A 13 -6.54 -23.39 3.19
C HIS A 13 -6.39 -23.46 4.70
N CYS A 14 -7.35 -22.90 5.42
CA CYS A 14 -7.47 -23.06 6.84
C CYS A 14 -7.90 -24.53 7.12
N LYS A 15 -7.12 -25.26 7.93
CA LYS A 15 -7.41 -26.66 8.25
C LYS A 15 -8.68 -26.83 9.10
N ALA A 16 -9.02 -25.81 9.90
CA ALA A 16 -10.15 -25.90 10.83
C ALA A 16 -11.52 -25.77 10.13
N ASP A 17 -11.62 -24.90 9.11
CA ASP A 17 -12.89 -24.56 8.47
C ASP A 17 -12.89 -24.74 6.94
N GLY A 18 -11.76 -25.20 6.36
CA GLY A 18 -11.59 -25.39 4.92
C GLY A 18 -11.56 -24.10 4.10
N GLN A 19 -11.64 -22.92 4.74
CA GLN A 19 -11.71 -21.66 4.01
C GLN A 19 -10.39 -21.31 3.33
N LYS A 20 -10.52 -20.70 2.14
CA LYS A 20 -9.40 -20.20 1.36
C LYS A 20 -8.84 -18.94 2.01
N VAL A 21 -7.50 -18.87 2.11
CA VAL A 21 -6.77 -17.74 2.69
C VAL A 21 -5.64 -17.29 1.80
N ALA A 22 -5.27 -16.01 1.93
CA ALA A 22 -4.04 -15.46 1.38
C ALA A 22 -3.08 -15.20 2.55
N VAL A 23 -1.86 -15.71 2.46
CA VAL A 23 -0.84 -15.59 3.53
C VAL A 23 0.30 -14.73 3.03
N LYS A 24 0.43 -13.51 3.57
CA LYS A 24 1.59 -12.62 3.34
C LYS A 24 2.71 -13.06 4.28
N ILE A 25 3.84 -13.49 3.71
CA ILE A 25 5.00 -14.01 4.43
C ILE A 25 6.09 -12.96 4.38
N VAL A 26 6.41 -12.38 5.52
CA VAL A 26 7.39 -11.30 5.65
C VAL A 26 8.60 -11.79 6.43
N PRO A 27 9.81 -11.82 5.85
CA PRO A 27 11.00 -12.30 6.55
C PRO A 27 11.46 -11.27 7.59
N ARG A 28 11.91 -11.79 8.75
CA ARG A 28 12.49 -11.05 9.87
C ARG A 28 14.02 -11.06 9.80
N ASN A 29 14.66 -10.13 10.51
CA ASN A 29 16.11 -10.08 10.71
C ASN A 29 16.93 -10.15 9.41
N THR A 30 16.39 -9.62 8.32
CA THR A 30 16.97 -9.75 6.98
C THR A 30 18.33 -9.06 6.86
N SER A 31 18.50 -7.91 7.52
CA SER A 31 19.74 -7.11 7.47
C SER A 31 20.84 -7.76 8.28
N VAL A 32 20.53 -8.23 9.50
CA VAL A 32 21.47 -8.96 10.36
C VAL A 32 21.86 -10.29 9.73
N ASN A 33 20.91 -11.04 9.18
CA ASN A 33 21.20 -12.32 8.53
C ASN A 33 22.07 -12.15 7.27
N ALA A 34 21.81 -11.11 6.47
CA ALA A 34 22.64 -10.79 5.31
C ALA A 34 24.08 -10.46 5.71
N LEU A 35 24.27 -9.73 6.82
CA LEU A 35 25.60 -9.41 7.33
C LEU A 35 26.34 -10.67 7.84
N LYS A 36 25.65 -11.57 8.55
CA LYS A 36 26.20 -12.86 8.96
C LYS A 36 26.62 -13.72 7.77
N GLN A 37 25.79 -13.78 6.72
CA GLN A 37 26.09 -14.55 5.50
C GLN A 37 27.28 -13.99 4.72
N SER A 38 27.47 -12.65 4.73
CA SER A 38 28.63 -12.02 4.10
C SER A 38 29.96 -12.29 4.84
N ARG A 39 29.92 -13.00 5.97
CA ARG A 39 31.08 -13.26 6.84
C ARG A 39 31.83 -12.00 7.24
N GLY A 40 31.10 -10.89 7.40
CA GLY A 40 31.68 -9.59 7.76
C GLY A 40 32.52 -8.94 6.66
N LYS A 41 32.29 -9.28 5.40
CA LYS A 41 32.98 -8.64 4.27
C LYS A 41 32.22 -7.40 3.78
N SER A 42 32.96 -6.38 3.39
CA SER A 42 32.43 -5.18 2.76
C SER A 42 31.72 -5.52 1.44
N LYS A 43 30.53 -4.97 1.21
CA LYS A 43 29.80 -5.14 -0.05
C LYS A 43 30.46 -4.47 -1.25
N HIS A 44 31.30 -3.46 -1.01
CA HIS A 44 31.94 -2.66 -2.07
C HIS A 44 33.35 -3.17 -2.42
N THR A 45 34.10 -3.61 -1.44
CA THR A 45 35.51 -4.01 -1.64
C THR A 45 35.75 -5.50 -1.54
N GLY A 46 34.78 -6.27 -1.00
CA GLY A 46 34.93 -7.70 -0.73
C GLY A 46 35.93 -8.04 0.40
N GLN A 47 36.60 -7.03 0.97
CA GLN A 47 37.57 -7.21 2.05
C GLN A 47 36.88 -7.42 3.40
N PRO A 48 37.53 -8.12 4.35
CA PRO A 48 37.03 -8.24 5.71
C PRO A 48 36.91 -6.86 6.36
N LEU A 49 35.82 -6.63 7.08
CA LEU A 49 35.63 -5.44 7.90
C LEU A 49 36.50 -5.55 9.16
N THR A 50 37.00 -4.43 9.63
CA THR A 50 37.61 -4.32 10.96
C THR A 50 36.57 -4.58 12.05
N GLU A 51 37.00 -4.89 13.27
CA GLU A 51 36.10 -5.17 14.40
C GLU A 51 35.14 -3.99 14.66
N ALA A 52 35.63 -2.76 14.69
CA ALA A 52 34.83 -1.57 14.88
C ALA A 52 33.82 -1.31 13.72
N GLU A 53 34.24 -1.57 12.48
CA GLU A 53 33.36 -1.48 11.31
C GLU A 53 32.27 -2.57 11.36
N LEU A 54 32.62 -3.77 11.82
CA LEU A 54 31.72 -4.88 11.97
C LEU A 54 30.68 -4.60 13.06
N GLU A 55 31.06 -4.13 14.23
CA GLU A 55 30.16 -3.69 15.30
C GLU A 55 29.20 -2.61 14.82
N SER A 56 29.73 -1.57 14.15
CA SER A 56 28.91 -0.50 13.56
C SER A 56 27.93 -1.03 12.51
N ALA A 57 28.36 -1.99 11.68
CA ALA A 57 27.51 -2.61 10.68
C ALA A 57 26.38 -3.44 11.34
N PHE A 58 26.68 -4.20 12.39
CA PHE A 58 25.67 -4.94 13.16
C PHE A 58 24.68 -4.01 13.85
N ALA A 59 25.12 -2.92 14.47
CA ALA A 59 24.24 -1.94 15.10
C ALA A 59 23.26 -1.33 14.09
N ARG A 60 23.75 -0.90 12.92
CA ARG A 60 22.93 -0.37 11.83
C ARG A 60 21.93 -1.41 11.28
N ALA A 61 22.38 -2.66 11.09
CA ALA A 61 21.54 -3.74 10.63
C ALA A 61 20.42 -4.06 11.62
N SER A 62 20.75 -4.10 12.91
CA SER A 62 19.80 -4.32 14.00
C SER A 62 18.75 -3.21 14.06
N THR A 63 19.16 -1.93 14.00
CA THR A 63 18.26 -0.78 13.98
C THR A 63 17.30 -0.84 12.78
N LYS A 64 17.82 -1.21 11.60
CA LYS A 64 17.01 -1.35 10.39
C LYS A 64 15.98 -2.47 10.54
N ASP A 65 16.37 -3.62 11.06
CA ASP A 65 15.48 -4.76 11.28
C ASP A 65 14.43 -4.43 12.34
N THR A 66 14.78 -3.75 13.43
CA THR A 66 13.84 -3.27 14.45
C THR A 66 12.82 -2.29 13.87
N SER A 67 13.25 -1.32 13.06
CA SER A 67 12.35 -0.37 12.41
C SER A 67 11.39 -1.06 11.45
N LYS A 68 11.84 -2.08 10.73
CA LYS A 68 11.00 -2.92 9.87
C LYS A 68 9.99 -3.72 10.69
N GLU A 69 10.42 -4.31 11.80
CA GLU A 69 9.57 -5.07 12.72
C GLU A 69 8.42 -4.21 13.25
N VAL A 70 8.72 -3.02 13.74
CA VAL A 70 7.70 -2.07 14.23
C VAL A 70 6.66 -1.75 13.16
N ARG A 71 7.08 -1.55 11.91
CA ARG A 71 6.16 -1.29 10.79
C ARG A 71 5.24 -2.48 10.52
N ILE A 72 5.79 -3.69 10.51
CA ILE A 72 5.03 -4.93 10.25
C ILE A 72 4.01 -5.18 11.36
N VAL A 73 4.43 -5.03 12.62
CA VAL A 73 3.54 -5.20 13.77
C VAL A 73 2.42 -4.14 13.74
N ARG A 74 2.76 -2.89 13.42
CA ARG A 74 1.75 -1.81 13.26
C ARG A 74 0.76 -2.13 12.15
N GLU A 75 1.23 -2.52 10.95
CA GLU A 75 0.37 -2.93 9.84
C GLU A 75 -0.60 -4.03 10.29
N GLY A 76 -0.05 -5.08 10.90
CA GLY A 76 -0.85 -6.19 11.41
C GLY A 76 -1.89 -5.76 12.45
N SER A 77 -1.48 -4.98 13.44
CA SER A 77 -2.38 -4.50 14.50
C SER A 77 -3.50 -3.62 13.96
N LEU A 78 -3.18 -2.67 13.08
CA LEU A 78 -4.19 -1.82 12.45
C LEU A 78 -5.17 -2.64 11.63
N GLN A 79 -4.67 -3.56 10.81
CA GLN A 79 -5.51 -4.34 9.90
C GLN A 79 -6.38 -5.38 10.62
N MET A 80 -5.95 -5.87 11.80
CA MET A 80 -6.77 -6.70 12.68
C MET A 80 -7.98 -5.96 13.25
N LEU A 81 -7.85 -4.65 13.47
CA LEU A 81 -8.91 -3.80 14.04
C LEU A 81 -9.90 -3.32 12.97
N LEU A 82 -9.50 -3.28 11.69
CA LEU A 82 -10.35 -2.78 10.61
C LEU A 82 -11.28 -3.88 10.10
N LEU A 83 -12.58 -3.74 10.41
CA LEU A 83 -13.65 -4.65 9.99
C LEU A 83 -14.66 -3.90 9.12
N HIS A 84 -14.51 -4.01 7.80
CA HIS A 84 -15.38 -3.32 6.84
C HIS A 84 -15.59 -4.21 5.60
N PRO A 85 -16.79 -4.22 4.97
CA PRO A 85 -17.08 -5.07 3.81
C PRO A 85 -16.14 -4.83 2.62
N TYR A 86 -15.59 -3.63 2.47
CA TYR A 86 -14.72 -3.25 1.35
C TYR A 86 -13.23 -3.10 1.75
N ILE A 87 -12.84 -3.58 2.93
CA ILE A 87 -11.45 -3.75 3.36
C ILE A 87 -11.16 -5.24 3.44
N CYS A 88 -10.00 -5.68 2.95
CA CYS A 88 -9.59 -7.07 3.04
C CYS A 88 -9.35 -7.44 4.51
N ARG A 89 -10.13 -8.39 5.01
CA ARG A 89 -10.07 -8.81 6.42
C ARG A 89 -8.80 -9.59 6.71
N MET A 90 -8.04 -9.14 7.69
CA MET A 90 -7.00 -9.96 8.31
C MET A 90 -7.64 -10.85 9.37
N ARG A 91 -7.31 -12.15 9.36
CA ARG A 91 -7.84 -13.16 10.30
C ARG A 91 -6.94 -13.27 11.52
N GLU A 92 -5.64 -13.38 11.26
CA GLU A 92 -4.64 -13.54 12.30
C GLU A 92 -3.26 -13.10 11.82
N MET A 93 -2.37 -12.84 12.77
CA MET A 93 -0.95 -12.62 12.55
C MET A 93 -0.14 -13.58 13.42
N ILE A 94 0.67 -14.42 12.76
CA ILE A 94 1.52 -15.39 13.43
C ILE A 94 2.97 -14.92 13.36
N THR A 95 3.61 -14.79 14.52
CA THR A 95 5.03 -14.41 14.62
C THR A 95 5.89 -15.63 14.86
N HIS A 96 6.79 -15.91 13.92
CA HIS A 96 7.80 -16.97 13.99
C HIS A 96 9.19 -16.34 14.09
N PRO A 97 10.22 -17.00 14.64
CA PRO A 97 11.58 -16.44 14.73
C PRO A 97 12.12 -15.83 13.43
N ASN A 98 11.81 -16.43 12.28
CA ASN A 98 12.34 -16.03 10.97
C ASN A 98 11.33 -15.27 10.09
N HIS A 99 10.04 -15.32 10.38
CA HIS A 99 9.00 -14.75 9.53
C HIS A 99 7.80 -14.27 10.34
N HIS A 100 7.10 -13.25 9.81
CA HIS A 100 5.70 -12.97 10.14
C HIS A 100 4.81 -13.57 9.07
N TYR A 101 3.72 -14.18 9.47
CA TYR A 101 2.66 -14.69 8.61
C TYR A 101 1.39 -13.91 8.90
N MET A 102 0.96 -13.11 7.94
CA MET A 102 -0.29 -12.35 8.02
C MET A 102 -1.33 -13.09 7.19
N VAL A 103 -2.38 -13.59 7.83
CA VAL A 103 -3.39 -14.43 7.21
C VAL A 103 -4.63 -13.59 6.89
N PHE A 104 -4.97 -13.49 5.61
CA PHE A 104 -6.10 -12.71 5.09
C PHE A 104 -7.18 -13.59 4.49
N GLU A 105 -8.38 -13.07 4.38
CA GLU A 105 -9.39 -13.64 3.50
C GLU A 105 -8.86 -13.70 2.06
N HIS A 106 -9.20 -14.77 1.33
CA HIS A 106 -8.82 -14.88 -0.09
C HIS A 106 -9.87 -14.22 -0.97
N ILE A 107 -9.45 -13.24 -1.78
CA ILE A 107 -10.31 -12.58 -2.77
C ILE A 107 -10.11 -13.25 -4.13
N ASN A 108 -11.20 -13.68 -4.75
CA ASN A 108 -11.20 -14.64 -5.87
C ASN A 108 -11.44 -14.02 -7.25
N GLY A 109 -11.39 -12.70 -7.39
CA GLY A 109 -11.67 -12.03 -8.66
C GLY A 109 -10.42 -11.47 -9.34
N GLY A 110 -9.46 -10.93 -8.61
CA GLY A 110 -8.23 -10.35 -9.16
C GLY A 110 -8.03 -8.87 -8.83
N GLN A 111 -7.00 -8.27 -9.41
CA GLN A 111 -6.71 -6.85 -9.20
C GLN A 111 -7.58 -5.96 -10.09
N MET A 112 -7.96 -4.79 -9.56
CA MET A 112 -8.66 -3.76 -10.33
C MET A 112 -7.82 -3.27 -11.52
N LEU A 113 -6.50 -3.19 -11.35
CA LEU A 113 -5.58 -2.83 -12.44
C LEU A 113 -5.70 -3.80 -13.62
N ASP A 114 -5.64 -5.11 -13.36
CA ASP A 114 -5.76 -6.14 -14.41
C ASP A 114 -7.11 -6.04 -15.12
N TYR A 115 -8.16 -5.73 -14.36
CA TYR A 115 -9.50 -5.52 -14.90
C TYR A 115 -9.54 -4.32 -15.85
N ILE A 116 -8.93 -3.19 -15.48
CA ILE A 116 -8.86 -1.99 -16.34
C ILE A 116 -7.99 -2.23 -17.56
N ILE A 117 -6.86 -2.93 -17.43
CA ILE A 117 -6.00 -3.29 -18.58
C ILE A 117 -6.77 -4.15 -19.58
N ALA A 118 -7.55 -5.13 -19.10
CA ALA A 118 -8.28 -6.05 -19.98
C ALA A 118 -9.52 -5.44 -20.64
N HIS A 119 -10.23 -4.53 -19.96
CA HIS A 119 -11.53 -4.02 -20.40
C HIS A 119 -11.50 -2.52 -20.80
N GLY A 120 -10.37 -1.85 -20.58
CA GLY A 120 -10.27 -0.41 -20.76
C GLY A 120 -11.03 0.36 -19.67
N ARG A 121 -11.36 1.63 -19.97
CA ARG A 121 -12.11 2.49 -19.04
C ARG A 121 -13.52 1.98 -18.76
N LEU A 122 -14.01 2.24 -17.57
CA LEU A 122 -15.38 1.90 -17.15
C LEU A 122 -16.39 2.97 -17.62
N ARG A 123 -17.64 2.53 -17.81
CA ARG A 123 -18.77 3.46 -17.87
C ARG A 123 -18.97 4.09 -16.48
N GLU A 124 -19.36 5.36 -16.42
CA GLU A 124 -19.57 6.10 -15.16
C GLU A 124 -20.51 5.36 -14.19
N ARG A 125 -21.56 4.70 -14.70
CA ARG A 125 -22.48 3.90 -13.87
C ARG A 125 -21.74 2.80 -13.10
N SER A 126 -20.81 2.09 -13.75
CA SER A 126 -20.01 1.02 -13.12
C SER A 126 -18.96 1.62 -12.19
N ALA A 127 -18.27 2.68 -12.63
CA ALA A 127 -17.29 3.38 -11.81
C ALA A 127 -17.93 3.94 -10.52
N ARG A 128 -19.16 4.43 -10.57
CA ARG A 128 -19.92 4.94 -9.41
C ARG A 128 -20.12 3.87 -8.35
N THR A 129 -20.34 2.61 -8.73
CA THR A 129 -20.47 1.51 -7.78
C THR A 129 -19.18 1.31 -7.01
N PHE A 130 -18.04 1.24 -7.72
CA PHE A 130 -16.73 1.12 -7.08
C PHE A 130 -16.35 2.36 -6.27
N ALA A 131 -16.66 3.56 -6.79
CA ALA A 131 -16.44 4.82 -6.08
C ALA A 131 -17.11 4.84 -4.70
N ARG A 132 -18.39 4.43 -4.63
CA ARG A 132 -19.13 4.36 -3.36
C ARG A 132 -18.52 3.36 -2.39
N GLN A 133 -18.05 2.21 -2.88
CA GLN A 133 -17.42 1.19 -2.05
C GLN A 133 -16.06 1.65 -1.51
N ILE A 134 -15.23 2.26 -2.35
CA ILE A 134 -13.93 2.83 -1.94
C ILE A 134 -14.16 3.97 -0.95
N GLY A 135 -15.06 4.91 -1.26
CA GLY A 135 -15.39 6.04 -0.39
C GLY A 135 -15.89 5.58 0.98
N SER A 136 -16.76 4.55 1.03
CA SER A 136 -17.23 3.94 2.28
C SER A 136 -16.09 3.34 3.10
N ALA A 137 -15.13 2.65 2.47
CA ALA A 137 -13.96 2.10 3.16
C ALA A 137 -13.04 3.19 3.71
N LEU A 138 -12.77 4.26 2.93
CA LEU A 138 -11.96 5.39 3.39
C LEU A 138 -12.65 6.14 4.52
N GLN A 139 -13.95 6.42 4.40
CA GLN A 139 -14.72 7.05 5.47
C GLN A 139 -14.63 6.25 6.76
N TYR A 140 -14.75 4.92 6.70
CA TYR A 140 -14.59 4.04 7.85
C TYR A 140 -13.18 4.13 8.45
N CYS A 141 -12.13 4.10 7.64
CA CYS A 141 -10.76 4.26 8.11
C CYS A 141 -10.57 5.60 8.82
N HIS A 142 -10.98 6.70 8.18
CA HIS A 142 -10.82 8.05 8.71
C HIS A 142 -11.64 8.27 10.00
N ALA A 143 -12.85 7.71 10.09
CA ALA A 143 -13.65 7.73 11.31
C ALA A 143 -13.00 6.94 12.48
N ASN A 144 -12.12 5.99 12.18
CA ASN A 144 -11.30 5.26 13.16
C ASN A 144 -9.87 5.82 13.28
N ASN A 145 -9.64 7.04 12.83
CA ASN A 145 -8.35 7.74 12.90
C ASN A 145 -7.21 7.00 12.18
N VAL A 146 -7.52 6.23 11.14
CA VAL A 146 -6.54 5.52 10.31
C VAL A 146 -6.50 6.12 8.92
N VAL A 147 -5.29 6.42 8.43
CA VAL A 147 -5.04 6.83 7.03
C VAL A 147 -4.29 5.73 6.30
N HIS A 148 -4.68 5.48 5.04
CA HIS A 148 -4.11 4.43 4.21
C HIS A 148 -2.74 4.83 3.63
N ARG A 149 -2.62 6.04 3.07
CA ARG A 149 -1.42 6.69 2.51
C ARG A 149 -0.78 6.03 1.27
N ASP A 150 -1.33 4.91 0.79
CA ASP A 150 -0.91 4.27 -0.47
C ASP A 150 -2.11 3.70 -1.23
N LEU A 151 -3.23 4.46 -1.25
CA LEU A 151 -4.37 4.07 -2.07
C LEU A 151 -4.00 4.21 -3.55
N LYS A 152 -4.12 3.13 -4.29
CA LYS A 152 -3.86 3.05 -5.73
C LYS A 152 -4.64 1.90 -6.35
N ILE A 153 -4.73 1.88 -7.67
CA ILE A 153 -5.52 0.90 -8.39
C ILE A 153 -5.04 -0.54 -8.15
N GLU A 154 -3.72 -0.74 -7.92
CA GLU A 154 -3.10 -2.03 -7.63
C GLU A 154 -3.48 -2.57 -6.24
N ASN A 155 -3.82 -1.67 -5.31
CA ASN A 155 -4.21 -2.01 -3.95
C ASN A 155 -5.73 -2.22 -3.80
N ILE A 156 -6.44 -2.39 -4.91
CA ILE A 156 -7.88 -2.68 -4.95
C ILE A 156 -8.06 -4.01 -5.65
N LEU A 157 -8.63 -4.98 -4.95
CA LEU A 157 -9.07 -6.26 -5.53
C LEU A 157 -10.56 -6.20 -5.85
N ILE A 158 -10.99 -7.00 -6.84
CA ILE A 158 -12.40 -7.22 -7.16
C ILE A 158 -12.73 -8.66 -6.82
N SER A 159 -13.82 -8.89 -6.10
CA SER A 159 -14.34 -10.23 -5.85
C SER A 159 -15.18 -10.71 -7.05
N LYS A 160 -15.41 -12.02 -7.15
CA LYS A 160 -16.34 -12.57 -8.16
C LYS A 160 -17.78 -12.05 -8.03
N SER A 161 -18.17 -11.57 -6.86
CA SER A 161 -19.47 -10.92 -6.65
C SER A 161 -19.52 -9.46 -7.11
N GLY A 162 -18.42 -8.91 -7.68
CA GLY A 162 -18.34 -7.54 -8.16
C GLY A 162 -18.11 -6.49 -7.08
N ASN A 163 -17.76 -6.88 -5.86
CA ASN A 163 -17.41 -5.96 -4.79
C ASN A 163 -15.91 -5.77 -4.70
N ILE A 164 -15.47 -4.57 -4.31
CA ILE A 164 -14.04 -4.32 -4.11
C ILE A 164 -13.56 -4.72 -2.72
N LYS A 165 -12.25 -4.89 -2.60
CA LYS A 165 -11.54 -5.02 -1.34
C LYS A 165 -10.25 -4.21 -1.39
N ILE A 166 -10.11 -3.23 -0.51
CA ILE A 166 -8.85 -2.49 -0.34
C ILE A 166 -7.87 -3.37 0.43
N ILE A 167 -6.63 -3.42 -0.04
CA ILE A 167 -5.53 -4.21 0.54
C ILE A 167 -4.32 -3.32 0.84
N ASP A 168 -3.32 -3.89 1.51
CA ASP A 168 -1.98 -3.35 1.75
C ASP A 168 -1.96 -2.05 2.58
N PHE A 169 -2.15 -2.21 3.88
CA PHE A 169 -2.03 -1.15 4.89
C PHE A 169 -0.57 -0.94 5.38
N GLY A 170 0.42 -1.40 4.63
CA GLY A 170 1.84 -1.35 5.01
C GLY A 170 2.42 0.05 5.17
N LEU A 171 1.77 1.06 4.59
CA LEU A 171 2.10 2.47 4.76
C LEU A 171 1.08 3.23 5.63
N SER A 172 0.04 2.56 6.14
CA SER A 172 -0.98 3.19 6.97
C SER A 172 -0.44 3.70 8.31
N ASN A 173 -1.13 4.63 8.90
CA ASN A 173 -0.81 5.16 10.23
C ASN A 173 -2.07 5.66 10.93
N MET A 174 -1.99 5.74 12.25
CA MET A 174 -2.96 6.51 13.02
C MET A 174 -2.63 8.00 12.92
N TYR A 175 -3.66 8.83 12.95
CA TYR A 175 -3.54 10.29 13.00
C TYR A 175 -4.43 10.86 14.09
N THR A 176 -4.14 12.09 14.48
CA THR A 176 -5.02 12.88 15.35
C THR A 176 -5.45 14.14 14.60
N PRO A 177 -6.69 14.62 14.75
CA PRO A 177 -7.18 15.80 14.01
C PRO A 177 -6.32 17.06 14.18
N GLN A 178 -5.65 17.20 15.31
CA GLN A 178 -4.74 18.31 15.63
C GLN A 178 -3.26 17.96 15.42
N GLY A 179 -2.96 16.69 15.08
CA GLY A 179 -1.60 16.21 14.84
C GLY A 179 -1.17 16.38 13.38
N HIS A 180 0.13 16.26 13.18
CA HIS A 180 0.72 16.30 11.84
C HIS A 180 1.54 15.05 11.56
N LEU A 181 1.44 14.55 10.34
CA LEU A 181 2.26 13.48 9.81
C LEU A 181 3.37 14.10 8.96
N ASN A 182 4.58 13.54 9.08
CA ASN A 182 5.78 13.99 8.38
C ASN A 182 6.49 12.87 7.61
N THR A 183 5.83 11.71 7.45
CA THR A 183 6.35 10.59 6.66
C THR A 183 5.85 10.71 5.24
N PHE A 184 6.74 11.05 4.31
CA PHE A 184 6.43 11.19 2.89
C PHE A 184 6.58 9.83 2.21
N CYS A 185 5.47 9.19 1.90
CA CYS A 185 5.40 7.84 1.34
C CYS A 185 4.21 7.72 0.38
N GLY A 186 4.16 6.64 -0.37
CA GLY A 186 3.10 6.36 -1.33
C GLY A 186 3.63 6.24 -2.76
N SER A 187 2.73 5.88 -3.67
CA SER A 187 3.04 5.66 -5.09
C SER A 187 2.91 6.99 -5.85
N LEU A 188 3.94 7.41 -6.56
CA LEU A 188 4.08 8.74 -7.16
C LEU A 188 2.86 9.21 -7.96
N TYR A 189 2.34 8.36 -8.87
CA TYR A 189 1.18 8.72 -9.71
C TYR A 189 -0.09 9.00 -8.92
N PHE A 190 -0.18 8.53 -7.68
CA PHE A 190 -1.32 8.67 -6.78
C PHE A 190 -1.03 9.62 -5.60
N ALA A 191 0.23 10.10 -5.48
CA ALA A 191 0.66 10.92 -4.36
C ALA A 191 0.11 12.34 -4.43
N ALA A 192 -0.37 12.84 -3.30
CA ALA A 192 -0.83 14.20 -3.15
C ALA A 192 0.32 15.23 -3.24
N PRO A 193 0.07 16.47 -3.71
CA PRO A 193 1.10 17.50 -3.86
C PRO A 193 1.88 17.80 -2.59
N GLU A 194 1.25 17.76 -1.41
CA GLU A 194 1.88 17.99 -0.12
C GLU A 194 2.94 16.93 0.20
N LEU A 195 2.73 15.68 -0.21
CA LEU A 195 3.72 14.61 -0.06
C LEU A 195 4.95 14.86 -0.93
N LEU A 196 4.76 15.35 -2.16
CA LEU A 196 5.84 15.68 -3.09
C LEU A 196 6.61 16.95 -2.68
N ASN A 197 5.99 17.83 -1.90
CA ASN A 197 6.60 19.03 -1.37
C ASN A 197 7.23 18.84 0.01
N ALA A 198 7.22 17.60 0.54
CA ALA A 198 7.66 17.30 1.90
C ALA A 198 6.99 18.21 2.95
N ARG A 199 5.72 18.56 2.75
CA ARG A 199 4.94 19.36 3.70
C ARG A 199 4.24 18.44 4.69
N VAL A 200 4.16 18.88 5.93
CA VAL A 200 3.36 18.18 6.94
C VAL A 200 1.88 18.17 6.56
N TYR A 201 1.16 17.12 6.89
CA TYR A 201 -0.23 16.89 6.53
C TYR A 201 -0.98 16.24 7.71
N THR A 202 -2.31 16.35 7.76
CA THR A 202 -3.11 15.74 8.84
C THR A 202 -3.38 14.25 8.59
N GLY A 203 -3.67 13.90 7.34
CA GLY A 203 -3.83 12.48 6.95
C GLY A 203 -4.91 12.23 5.90
N PRO A 204 -6.21 12.41 6.21
CA PRO A 204 -7.30 12.08 5.30
C PRO A 204 -7.21 12.72 3.92
N GLU A 205 -6.67 13.94 3.82
CA GLU A 205 -6.54 14.69 2.58
C GLU A 205 -5.70 13.96 1.52
N VAL A 206 -4.65 13.24 1.93
CA VAL A 206 -3.80 12.51 0.98
C VAL A 206 -4.52 11.28 0.42
N ASP A 207 -5.37 10.62 1.22
CA ASP A 207 -6.20 9.51 0.75
C ASP A 207 -7.29 9.99 -0.19
N ILE A 208 -7.89 11.17 0.05
CA ILE A 208 -8.90 11.78 -0.82
C ILE A 208 -8.30 12.16 -2.17
N TRP A 209 -7.09 12.74 -2.19
CA TRP A 209 -6.37 12.96 -3.45
C TRP A 209 -6.17 11.65 -4.23
N SER A 210 -5.60 10.64 -3.57
CA SER A 210 -5.37 9.33 -4.18
C SER A 210 -6.66 8.68 -4.68
N PHE A 211 -7.76 8.86 -3.95
CA PHE A 211 -9.09 8.42 -4.37
C PHE A 211 -9.54 9.12 -5.65
N GLY A 212 -9.37 10.44 -5.76
CA GLY A 212 -9.63 11.18 -6.99
C GLY A 212 -8.85 10.64 -8.19
N VAL A 213 -7.56 10.34 -7.99
CA VAL A 213 -6.72 9.72 -9.03
C VAL A 213 -7.25 8.33 -9.42
N VAL A 214 -7.64 7.49 -8.46
CA VAL A 214 -8.25 6.18 -8.74
C VAL A 214 -9.53 6.34 -9.54
N LEU A 215 -10.42 7.28 -9.18
CA LEU A 215 -11.65 7.54 -9.93
C LEU A 215 -11.37 7.95 -11.37
N TYR A 216 -10.38 8.82 -11.57
CA TYR A 216 -9.95 9.22 -12.91
C TYR A 216 -9.48 8.00 -13.72
N VAL A 217 -8.66 7.12 -13.14
CA VAL A 217 -8.22 5.89 -13.80
C VAL A 217 -9.40 5.00 -14.16
N LEU A 218 -10.40 4.85 -13.29
CA LEU A 218 -11.59 4.04 -13.56
C LEU A 218 -12.38 4.56 -14.79
N VAL A 219 -12.54 5.87 -14.94
CA VAL A 219 -13.39 6.45 -16.02
C VAL A 219 -12.59 6.88 -17.26
N CYS A 220 -11.27 7.00 -17.15
CA CYS A 220 -10.41 7.44 -18.25
C CYS A 220 -9.49 6.32 -18.78
N GLY A 221 -9.21 5.27 -18.01
CA GLY A 221 -8.31 4.17 -18.36
C GLY A 221 -6.83 4.54 -18.29
N LYS A 222 -6.49 5.73 -17.80
CA LYS A 222 -5.12 6.25 -17.65
C LYS A 222 -5.04 7.15 -16.43
N VAL A 223 -3.83 7.39 -15.93
CA VAL A 223 -3.58 8.35 -14.83
C VAL A 223 -3.81 9.79 -15.30
N PRO A 224 -4.22 10.72 -14.38
CA PRO A 224 -4.44 12.13 -14.74
C PRO A 224 -3.13 12.89 -15.00
N PHE A 225 -2.05 12.47 -14.39
CA PHE A 225 -0.73 13.08 -14.53
C PHE A 225 0.27 12.00 -14.97
N ASP A 226 0.93 12.23 -16.09
CA ASP A 226 1.98 11.36 -16.61
C ASP A 226 3.01 12.15 -17.39
N ASP A 227 4.27 11.76 -17.29
CA ASP A 227 5.38 12.30 -18.06
C ASP A 227 6.59 11.36 -18.00
N GLN A 228 7.40 11.32 -19.06
CA GLN A 228 8.65 10.56 -19.07
C GLN A 228 9.71 11.16 -18.14
N SER A 229 9.65 12.48 -17.92
CA SER A 229 10.53 13.22 -17.02
C SER A 229 9.94 13.32 -15.63
N MET A 230 10.59 12.72 -14.64
CA MET A 230 10.15 12.78 -13.24
C MET A 230 9.97 14.21 -12.70
N PRO A 231 10.88 15.18 -12.96
CA PRO A 231 10.66 16.56 -12.55
C PRO A 231 9.42 17.20 -13.18
N VAL A 232 9.14 16.88 -14.46
CA VAL A 232 7.94 17.40 -15.14
C VAL A 232 6.66 16.75 -14.56
N LEU A 233 6.67 15.43 -14.31
CA LEU A 233 5.59 14.76 -13.64
C LEU A 233 5.29 15.37 -12.26
N HIS A 234 6.31 15.61 -11.44
CA HIS A 234 6.16 16.30 -10.15
C HIS A 234 5.53 17.69 -10.31
N ALA A 235 5.98 18.47 -11.32
CA ALA A 235 5.41 19.79 -11.58
C ALA A 235 3.93 19.70 -12.01
N ARG A 236 3.54 18.72 -12.83
CA ARG A 236 2.15 18.49 -13.23
C ARG A 236 1.26 18.15 -12.03
N ILE A 237 1.69 17.23 -11.17
CA ILE A 237 0.97 16.86 -9.96
C ILE A 237 0.80 18.08 -9.03
N LYS A 238 1.88 18.84 -8.80
CA LYS A 238 1.86 20.05 -7.96
C LYS A 238 0.93 21.14 -8.47
N ARG A 239 0.77 21.27 -9.80
CA ARG A 239 -0.18 22.20 -10.42
C ARG A 239 -1.63 21.74 -10.29
N GLY A 240 -1.87 20.43 -10.21
CA GLY A 240 -3.19 19.85 -10.06
C GLY A 240 -4.13 20.08 -11.25
N MET A 241 -3.62 20.49 -12.41
CA MET A 241 -4.42 20.73 -13.61
C MET A 241 -4.73 19.43 -14.33
N VAL A 242 -5.98 19.00 -14.29
CA VAL A 242 -6.48 17.76 -14.89
C VAL A 242 -7.21 18.04 -16.19
N GLU A 243 -6.87 17.31 -17.25
CA GLU A 243 -7.60 17.31 -18.49
C GLU A 243 -8.74 16.27 -18.44
N TYR A 244 -9.97 16.74 -18.56
CA TYR A 244 -11.15 15.87 -18.59
C TYR A 244 -11.58 15.57 -20.03
N PRO A 245 -11.58 14.29 -20.44
CA PRO A 245 -12.07 13.91 -21.77
C PRO A 245 -13.53 14.30 -21.99
N GLY A 246 -13.86 14.62 -23.27
CA GLY A 246 -15.19 15.10 -23.64
C GLY A 246 -16.34 14.10 -23.44
N TRP A 247 -16.03 12.81 -23.25
CA TRP A 247 -17.06 11.78 -22.98
C TRP A 247 -17.51 11.72 -21.52
N LEU A 248 -16.84 12.42 -20.60
CA LEU A 248 -17.28 12.50 -19.21
C LEU A 248 -18.44 13.46 -19.06
N SER A 249 -19.43 13.06 -18.26
CA SER A 249 -20.54 13.94 -17.90
C SER A 249 -20.07 15.15 -17.07
N PRO A 250 -20.81 16.26 -17.07
CA PRO A 250 -20.50 17.40 -16.21
C PRO A 250 -20.43 17.02 -14.72
N ASP A 251 -21.29 16.12 -14.27
CA ASP A 251 -21.33 15.66 -12.87
C ASP A 251 -20.14 14.77 -12.48
N CYS A 252 -19.42 14.21 -13.46
CA CYS A 252 -18.24 13.40 -13.24
C CYS A 252 -16.94 14.21 -13.21
N LYS A 253 -16.96 15.41 -13.81
CA LYS A 253 -15.83 16.34 -13.85
C LYS A 253 -15.74 17.17 -12.58
#